data_b45b1f4d10c086b9f6b9966678374624
#
_entry.id   b45b1f4d10c086b9f6b9966678374624
#
_cell.length_a   1.000
_cell.length_b   1.000
_cell.length_c   1.000
_cell.angle_alpha   90.00
_cell.angle_beta   90.00
_cell.angle_gamma   90.00
#
_symmetry.space_group_name_H-M   'P 1'
#
loop_
_entity.id
_entity.type
_entity.pdbx_description
1 polymer ?
#
loop_
_entity_poly.entity_id
_entity_poly.type
_entity_poly.pdbx_seq_one_letter_code
_entity_poly.pdbx_strand_id
1 'polypeptide(L)'
;MVGIITYGVYIPRYRIKVEEITKVWGANAEDVTGGLGVYSKSVPDLDEDTATIAVEAARNALKRREIDPCDIGAVYVGSESHPYAVKPTA
;
A
#
# COMPACT_ATOMS: atom_id res chain seq x y z
N MET A 1 -10.69 -26.44 4.03
CA MET A 1 -11.36 -25.28 3.40
C MET A 1 -10.37 -24.13 3.29
N VAL A 2 -10.34 -23.47 2.16
CA VAL A 2 -9.43 -22.33 1.90
C VAL A 2 -10.23 -21.04 1.89
N GLY A 3 -9.70 -20.00 2.51
CA GLY A 3 -10.36 -18.70 2.54
C GLY A 3 -9.48 -17.64 3.16
N ILE A 4 -9.98 -16.41 3.18
CA ILE A 4 -9.33 -15.27 3.81
C ILE A 4 -9.62 -15.29 5.31
N ILE A 5 -8.58 -15.41 6.12
CA ILE A 5 -8.70 -15.47 7.59
C ILE A 5 -8.74 -14.06 8.19
N THR A 6 -7.92 -13.17 7.68
CA THR A 6 -7.82 -11.79 8.15
C THR A 6 -7.29 -10.87 7.05
N TYR A 7 -7.34 -9.60 7.29
CA TYR A 7 -6.74 -8.57 6.44
C TYR A 7 -6.23 -7.42 7.29
N GLY A 8 -5.35 -6.62 6.72
CA GLY A 8 -4.85 -5.43 7.38
C GLY A 8 -4.41 -4.42 6.34
N VAL A 9 -4.46 -3.15 6.72
CA VAL A 9 -4.06 -2.05 5.86
C VAL A 9 -3.17 -1.10 6.63
N TYR A 10 -2.29 -0.42 5.90
CA TYR A 10 -1.57 0.75 6.38
C TYR A 10 -1.57 1.79 5.26
N ILE A 11 -2.00 2.98 5.58
CA ILE A 11 -2.08 4.09 4.64
C ILE A 11 -1.21 5.22 5.19
N PRO A 12 -0.13 5.61 4.50
CA PRO A 12 0.69 6.76 4.89
C PRO A 12 -0.17 8.01 5.11
N ARG A 13 0.20 8.81 6.11
CA ARG A 13 -0.62 9.96 6.52
C ARG A 13 -0.56 11.15 5.57
N TYR A 14 0.55 11.31 4.84
CA TYR A 14 0.68 12.40 3.89
C TYR A 14 -0.13 12.14 2.63
N ARG A 15 -0.67 13.19 2.06
CA ARG A 15 -1.52 13.13 0.87
C ARG A 15 -1.07 14.15 -0.15
N ILE A 16 -1.18 13.79 -1.42
CA ILE A 16 -1.11 14.72 -2.52
C ILE A 16 -2.46 14.74 -3.24
N LYS A 17 -3.00 15.92 -3.50
CA LYS A 17 -4.27 16.05 -4.19
C LYS A 17 -4.11 15.73 -5.67
N VAL A 18 -5.16 15.16 -6.25
CA VAL A 18 -5.18 14.83 -7.68
C VAL A 18 -4.90 16.07 -8.54
N GLU A 19 -5.40 17.24 -8.16
CA GLU A 19 -5.18 18.49 -8.86
C GLU A 19 -3.68 18.84 -8.98
N GLU A 20 -2.89 18.57 -7.96
CA GLU A 20 -1.44 18.79 -7.98
C GLU A 20 -0.72 17.82 -8.92
N ILE A 21 -1.17 16.57 -8.96
CA ILE A 21 -0.61 15.57 -9.86
C ILE A 21 -0.92 15.91 -11.31
N THR A 22 -2.17 16.25 -11.59
CA THR A 22 -2.63 16.54 -12.96
C THR A 22 -2.00 17.79 -13.55
N LYS A 23 -1.66 18.79 -12.72
CA LYS A 23 -0.89 19.97 -13.16
C LYS A 23 0.45 19.59 -13.78
N VAL A 24 1.17 18.67 -13.16
CA VAL A 24 2.48 18.23 -13.64
C VAL A 24 2.38 17.48 -14.96
N TRP A 25 1.34 16.67 -15.14
CA TRP A 25 1.15 15.82 -16.31
C TRP A 25 0.28 16.46 -17.40
N GLY A 26 -0.25 17.67 -17.17
CA GLY A 26 -1.13 18.35 -18.12
C GLY A 26 -2.47 17.65 -18.32
N ALA A 27 -2.94 16.91 -17.31
CA ALA A 27 -4.20 16.18 -17.35
C ALA A 27 -5.33 17.00 -16.68
N ASN A 28 -6.58 16.55 -16.89
CA ASN A 28 -7.75 17.14 -16.24
C ASN A 28 -8.06 16.38 -14.96
N ALA A 29 -8.09 17.09 -13.82
CA ALA A 29 -8.38 16.52 -12.52
C ALA A 29 -9.77 15.89 -12.44
N GLU A 30 -10.77 16.48 -13.08
CA GLU A 30 -12.15 15.95 -13.07
C GLU A 30 -12.25 14.60 -13.77
N ASP A 31 -11.49 14.41 -14.85
CA ASP A 31 -11.44 13.13 -15.56
C ASP A 31 -10.83 12.02 -14.70
N VAL A 32 -9.80 12.36 -13.94
CA VAL A 32 -9.15 11.40 -13.03
C VAL A 32 -10.06 11.06 -11.84
N THR A 33 -10.64 12.06 -11.18
CA THR A 33 -11.54 11.84 -10.05
C THR A 33 -12.80 11.11 -10.46
N GLY A 34 -13.39 11.47 -11.60
CA GLY A 34 -14.59 10.82 -12.13
C GLY A 34 -14.34 9.40 -12.63
N GLY A 35 -13.18 9.17 -13.28
CA GLY A 35 -12.84 7.86 -13.83
C GLY A 35 -12.34 6.85 -12.81
N LEU A 36 -11.52 7.29 -11.86
CA LEU A 36 -10.90 6.41 -10.87
C LEU A 36 -11.55 6.47 -9.48
N GLY A 37 -12.36 7.48 -9.22
CA GLY A 37 -12.92 7.70 -7.88
C GLY A 37 -11.88 8.11 -6.84
N VAL A 38 -10.74 8.66 -7.27
CA VAL A 38 -9.61 9.04 -6.42
C VAL A 38 -9.52 10.55 -6.34
N TYR A 39 -9.47 11.09 -5.12
CA TYR A 39 -9.37 12.53 -4.86
C TYR A 39 -7.98 12.95 -4.37
N SER A 40 -7.30 12.04 -3.70
CA SER A 40 -5.93 12.25 -3.23
C SER A 40 -5.19 10.92 -3.18
N LYS A 41 -3.87 10.98 -3.28
CA LYS A 41 -2.99 9.81 -3.17
C LYS A 41 -2.17 9.91 -1.89
N SER A 42 -2.07 8.83 -1.13
CA SER A 42 -1.16 8.76 0.00
C SER A 42 0.29 8.79 -0.48
N VAL A 43 1.14 9.46 0.28
CA VAL A 43 2.57 9.60 -0.03
C VAL A 43 3.36 9.12 1.18
N PRO A 44 4.35 8.22 0.99
CA PRO A 44 5.19 7.76 2.10
C PRO A 44 6.04 8.90 2.66
N ASP A 45 6.31 8.83 3.95
CA ASP A 45 7.27 9.70 4.62
C ASP A 45 8.70 9.28 4.26
N LEU A 46 9.68 10.06 4.69
CA LEU A 46 11.11 9.82 4.39
C LEU A 46 11.60 8.47 4.93
N ASP A 47 11.00 7.98 6.01
CA ASP A 47 11.32 6.71 6.65
C ASP A 47 10.41 5.56 6.21
N GLU A 48 9.54 5.77 5.23
CA GLU A 48 8.59 4.78 4.74
C GLU A 48 8.94 4.34 3.31
N ASP A 49 8.83 3.03 3.07
CA ASP A 49 8.97 2.43 1.75
C ASP A 49 8.01 1.24 1.60
N THR A 50 8.09 0.50 0.51
CA THR A 50 7.23 -0.67 0.29
C THR A 50 7.38 -1.70 1.41
N ALA A 51 8.59 -1.94 1.90
CA ALA A 51 8.83 -2.92 2.96
C ALA A 51 8.21 -2.48 4.29
N THR A 52 8.43 -1.24 4.72
CA THR A 52 7.87 -0.73 5.98
C THR A 52 6.35 -0.65 5.95
N ILE A 53 5.77 -0.24 4.84
CA ILE A 53 4.32 -0.18 4.65
C ILE A 53 3.72 -1.58 4.68
N ALA A 54 4.34 -2.55 4.00
CA ALA A 54 3.89 -3.93 3.99
C ALA A 54 3.97 -4.57 5.39
N VAL A 55 5.03 -4.30 6.15
CA VAL A 55 5.19 -4.79 7.53
C VAL A 55 4.09 -4.25 8.43
N GLU A 56 3.78 -2.96 8.36
CA GLU A 56 2.72 -2.38 9.18
C GLU A 56 1.33 -2.92 8.81
N ALA A 57 1.06 -3.10 7.53
CA ALA A 57 -0.18 -3.73 7.07
C ALA A 57 -0.31 -5.17 7.60
N ALA A 58 0.77 -5.95 7.53
CA ALA A 58 0.80 -7.32 8.05
C ALA A 58 0.60 -7.36 9.57
N ARG A 59 1.24 -6.46 10.32
CA ARG A 59 1.03 -6.34 11.76
C ARG A 59 -0.42 -6.03 12.10
N ASN A 60 -1.06 -5.14 11.36
CA ASN A 60 -2.46 -4.82 11.56
C ASN A 60 -3.38 -6.02 11.26
N ALA A 61 -3.05 -6.82 10.24
CA ALA A 61 -3.76 -8.06 9.95
C ALA A 61 -3.66 -9.07 11.09
N LEU A 62 -2.45 -9.26 11.64
CA LEU A 62 -2.23 -10.18 12.76
C LEU A 62 -2.92 -9.71 14.05
N LYS A 63 -3.03 -8.41 14.27
CA LYS A 63 -3.75 -7.85 15.43
C LYS A 63 -5.27 -8.05 15.35
N ARG A 64 -5.83 -8.10 14.14
CA ARG A 64 -7.28 -8.30 13.97
C ARG A 64 -7.72 -9.70 14.36
N ARG A 65 -6.86 -10.67 14.18
CA ARG A 65 -7.11 -12.06 14.53
C ARG A 65 -5.81 -12.70 15.01
N GLU A 66 -5.88 -13.36 16.13
CA GLU A 66 -4.72 -14.09 16.68
C GLU A 66 -4.32 -15.23 15.74
N ILE A 67 -3.20 -15.04 15.07
CA ILE A 67 -2.58 -16.02 14.19
C ILE A 67 -1.14 -16.15 14.65
N ASP A 68 -0.69 -17.39 14.87
CA ASP A 68 0.71 -17.65 15.16
C ASP A 68 1.52 -17.39 13.87
N PRO A 69 2.47 -16.45 13.87
CA PRO A 69 3.32 -16.21 12.70
C PRO A 69 4.05 -17.45 12.20
N CYS A 70 4.31 -18.43 13.07
CA CYS A 70 4.94 -19.70 12.70
C CYS A 70 4.07 -20.57 11.79
N ASP A 71 2.76 -20.32 11.74
CA ASP A 71 1.83 -21.04 10.86
C ASP A 71 1.83 -20.47 9.44
N ILE A 72 2.53 -19.36 9.20
CA ILE A 72 2.61 -18.75 7.87
C ILE A 72 3.67 -19.45 7.04
N GLY A 73 3.23 -20.15 6.01
CA GLY A 73 4.12 -20.95 5.15
C GLY A 73 4.72 -20.18 3.98
N ALA A 74 4.13 -19.06 3.57
CA ALA A 74 4.63 -18.26 2.44
C ALA A 74 4.23 -16.80 2.58
N VAL A 75 5.06 -15.90 2.05
CA VAL A 75 4.80 -14.46 2.00
C VAL A 75 5.01 -13.97 0.56
N TYR A 76 4.04 -13.26 0.03
CA TYR A 76 4.11 -12.65 -1.30
C TYR A 76 3.90 -11.15 -1.18
N VAL A 77 4.76 -10.36 -1.82
CA VAL A 77 4.65 -8.90 -1.87
C VAL A 77 4.64 -8.46 -3.31
N GLY A 78 3.52 -7.86 -3.75
CA GLY A 78 3.39 -7.26 -5.08
C GLY A 78 3.59 -5.76 -5.00
N SER A 79 4.52 -5.23 -5.79
CA SER A 79 4.78 -3.79 -5.88
C SER A 79 5.53 -3.45 -7.15
N GLU A 80 5.39 -2.22 -7.62
CA GLU A 80 6.22 -1.65 -8.69
C GLU A 80 7.35 -0.77 -8.15
N SER A 81 7.40 -0.58 -6.82
CA SER A 81 8.36 0.30 -6.16
C SER A 81 9.06 -0.38 -4.99
N HIS A 82 9.61 -1.58 -5.23
CA HIS A 82 10.41 -2.29 -4.23
C HIS A 82 11.65 -1.48 -3.85
N PRO A 83 12.10 -1.53 -2.57
CA PRO A 83 13.28 -0.78 -2.13
C PRO A 83 14.58 -1.26 -2.79
N TYR A 84 14.62 -2.48 -3.31
CA TYR A 84 15.77 -3.05 -4.00
C TYR A 84 15.39 -3.50 -5.42
N ALA A 85 16.24 -3.16 -6.39
CA ALA A 85 15.95 -3.44 -7.81
C ALA A 85 15.91 -4.93 -8.17
N VAL A 86 16.67 -5.77 -7.45
CA VAL A 86 16.85 -7.19 -7.77
C VAL A 86 16.46 -8.14 -6.66
N LYS A 87 16.06 -7.65 -5.51
CA LYS A 87 15.63 -8.47 -4.37
C LYS A 87 14.14 -8.33 -4.16
N PRO A 88 13.41 -9.42 -3.87
CA PRO A 88 12.01 -9.31 -3.46
C PRO A 88 11.89 -8.59 -2.13
N THR A 89 10.76 -7.94 -1.90
CA THR A 89 10.46 -7.31 -0.62
C THR A 89 10.08 -8.33 0.46
N ALA A 90 9.53 -9.45 0.02
CA ALA A 90 9.12 -10.53 0.93
C ALA A 90 10.27 -11.21 1.64
#